data_a5f588e3d4724df6c94fb596dd5f0cd0
#
_entry.id   a5f588e3d4724df6c94fb596dd5f0cd0
#
_cell.length_a   1.000
_cell.length_b   1.000
_cell.length_c   1.000
_cell.angle_alpha   90.00
_cell.angle_beta   90.00
_cell.angle_gamma   90.00
#
_symmetry.space_group_name_H-M   'P 1'
#
loop_
_entity.id
_entity.type
_entity.pdbx_description
1 polymer ?
#
loop_
_entity_poly.entity_id
_entity_poly.type
_entity_poly.pdbx_seq_one_letter_code
_entity_poly.pdbx_strand_id
1 'polypeptide(L)'
;MGGFETRPYYSNINSEGELRSMKLTFLGTGCAMSVPAFRCTCPACVLARQEPARRRASTCAVLESSDTCILVDAGVSNLTHRFQDFTAIVLTHFHLDHMLGLLHLRMGAIGTIDVFCPNDPDGYADFYKHHGPLKFTPLAPFRPVTASAVAITAVPLNHNMPCQGYCFELAGNRLAFLTDTGRLPGETMIFLKDWRAQVVVLESTSPPGRENEFHNTLHGALDVISELNPELGVLTHINHSLDAWLLEHDAHLPANVCVSADEMRISLDQAGVHIARSSGSA
;
A
#
# COMPACT_ATOMS: atom_id res chain seq x y z
N MET A 1 11.95 38.82 -5.91
CA MET A 1 10.81 38.33 -5.12
C MET A 1 9.92 37.57 -6.07
N GLY A 2 10.11 36.25 -6.17
CA GLY A 2 9.29 35.37 -7.00
C GLY A 2 8.30 34.67 -6.08
N GLY A 3 7.03 34.98 -6.20
CA GLY A 3 5.96 34.33 -5.46
C GLY A 3 5.81 32.89 -5.92
N PHE A 4 5.91 31.94 -5.00
CA PHE A 4 5.48 30.57 -5.21
C PHE A 4 3.95 30.58 -5.23
N GLU A 5 3.35 30.38 -6.40
CA GLU A 5 1.93 30.04 -6.50
C GLU A 5 1.73 28.62 -5.95
N THR A 6 1.24 28.51 -4.74
CA THR A 6 0.67 27.29 -4.20
C THR A 6 -0.68 27.07 -4.88
N ARG A 7 -0.73 26.22 -5.91
CA ARG A 7 -2.02 25.74 -6.43
C ARG A 7 -2.61 24.78 -5.39
N PRO A 8 -3.84 25.00 -4.92
CA PRO A 8 -4.52 24.02 -4.10
C PRO A 8 -4.75 22.76 -4.94
N TYR A 9 -4.45 21.60 -4.39
CA TYR A 9 -4.56 20.28 -5.03
C TYR A 9 -6.01 19.89 -5.38
N TYR A 10 -6.98 20.69 -4.93
CA TYR A 10 -8.41 20.57 -5.24
C TYR A 10 -8.83 21.61 -6.27
N SER A 11 -8.54 21.38 -7.53
CA SER A 11 -9.17 22.12 -8.63
C SER A 11 -9.38 21.18 -9.80
N ASN A 12 -10.58 20.65 -9.87
CA ASN A 12 -11.43 20.51 -11.05
C ASN A 12 -12.52 19.46 -10.78
N ILE A 13 -13.67 19.95 -10.36
CA ILE A 13 -14.94 19.21 -10.39
C ILE A 13 -15.33 19.12 -11.87
N ASN A 14 -15.04 18.02 -12.51
CA ASN A 14 -15.50 17.72 -13.86
C ASN A 14 -16.15 16.35 -13.89
N SER A 15 -17.47 16.35 -14.09
CA SER A 15 -18.36 15.29 -14.52
C SER A 15 -18.62 14.12 -13.55
N GLU A 16 -19.83 13.60 -13.59
CA GLU A 16 -20.33 12.44 -12.83
C GLU A 16 -19.46 11.17 -12.95
N GLY A 17 -18.55 11.08 -13.93
CA GLY A 17 -17.61 9.97 -14.10
C GLY A 17 -16.45 9.96 -13.11
N GLU A 18 -15.96 11.14 -12.67
CA GLU A 18 -14.86 11.23 -11.69
C GLU A 18 -15.29 10.87 -10.26
N LEU A 19 -16.57 11.02 -9.93
CA LEU A 19 -17.15 10.64 -8.63
C LEU A 19 -17.14 9.12 -8.36
N ARG A 20 -16.78 8.30 -9.34
CA ARG A 20 -16.85 6.83 -9.29
C ARG A 20 -15.53 6.13 -9.56
N SER A 21 -14.43 6.86 -9.57
CA SER A 21 -13.09 6.28 -9.77
C SER A 21 -12.28 6.28 -8.49
N MET A 22 -11.45 5.24 -8.33
CA MET A 22 -10.40 5.17 -7.31
C MET A 22 -9.04 5.16 -7.98
N LYS A 23 -8.07 5.84 -7.40
CA LYS A 23 -6.68 5.86 -7.84
C LYS A 23 -5.77 5.48 -6.68
N LEU A 24 -5.04 4.39 -6.80
CA LEU A 24 -3.98 4.00 -5.87
C LEU A 24 -2.62 4.47 -6.43
N THR A 25 -1.88 5.24 -5.63
CA THR A 25 -0.50 5.65 -5.94
C THR A 25 0.43 5.01 -4.92
N PHE A 26 1.40 4.23 -5.38
CA PHE A 26 2.45 3.66 -4.53
C PHE A 26 3.51 4.73 -4.24
N LEU A 27 3.75 5.03 -2.96
CA LEU A 27 4.80 5.94 -2.51
C LEU A 27 6.06 5.19 -2.10
N GLY A 28 5.90 3.93 -1.71
CA GLY A 28 6.94 3.00 -1.37
C GLY A 28 6.47 1.56 -1.56
N THR A 29 7.29 0.73 -2.15
CA THR A 29 6.97 -0.64 -2.58
C THR A 29 7.93 -1.69 -2.03
N GLY A 30 8.88 -1.27 -1.20
CA GLY A 30 9.86 -2.14 -0.55
C GLY A 30 9.44 -2.55 0.86
N CYS A 31 10.14 -3.53 1.39
CA CYS A 31 10.05 -3.99 2.78
C CYS A 31 10.92 -3.13 3.71
N ALA A 32 11.05 -3.53 4.99
CA ALA A 32 11.85 -2.84 6.01
C ALA A 32 13.29 -2.52 5.60
N MET A 33 13.91 -3.34 4.75
CA MET A 33 15.30 -3.11 4.29
C MET A 33 15.40 -2.07 3.18
N SER A 34 14.29 -1.68 2.54
CA SER A 34 14.28 -0.83 1.33
C SER A 34 15.17 -1.35 0.19
N VAL A 35 15.17 -0.69 -0.96
CA VAL A 35 16.12 -0.96 -2.05
C VAL A 35 16.69 0.39 -2.51
N PRO A 36 18.01 0.62 -2.43
CA PRO A 36 19.08 -0.31 -2.06
C PRO A 36 19.17 -0.56 -0.56
N ALA A 37 19.41 -1.80 -0.16
CA ALA A 37 19.66 -2.15 1.23
C ALA A 37 21.06 -1.67 1.70
N PHE A 38 21.19 -1.34 2.99
CA PHE A 38 22.42 -0.83 3.56
C PHE A 38 23.57 -1.85 3.40
N ARG A 39 24.71 -1.39 2.86
CA ARG A 39 25.91 -2.18 2.57
C ARG A 39 25.72 -3.38 1.63
N CYS A 40 24.58 -3.54 1.00
CA CYS A 40 24.34 -4.63 0.05
C CYS A 40 24.96 -4.31 -1.33
N THR A 41 25.58 -5.31 -1.93
CA THR A 41 26.24 -5.24 -3.25
C THR A 41 25.59 -6.15 -4.29
N CYS A 42 24.38 -6.67 -4.03
CA CYS A 42 23.67 -7.46 -5.03
C CYS A 42 23.29 -6.61 -6.27
N PRO A 43 23.03 -7.24 -7.42
CA PRO A 43 22.74 -6.51 -8.67
C PRO A 43 21.65 -5.46 -8.52
N ALA A 44 20.54 -5.78 -7.86
CA ALA A 44 19.43 -4.83 -7.63
C ALA A 44 19.87 -3.61 -6.82
N CYS A 45 20.62 -3.80 -5.74
CA CYS A 45 21.09 -2.70 -4.91
C CYS A 45 22.15 -1.83 -5.60
N VAL A 46 22.99 -2.41 -6.45
CA VAL A 46 23.95 -1.67 -7.28
C VAL A 46 23.21 -0.79 -8.27
N LEU A 47 22.27 -1.36 -9.02
CA LEU A 47 21.44 -0.62 -9.98
C LEU A 47 20.61 0.48 -9.32
N ALA A 48 19.97 0.20 -8.18
CA ALA A 48 19.14 1.19 -7.47
C ALA A 48 19.93 2.39 -6.94
N ARG A 49 21.26 2.26 -6.71
CA ARG A 49 22.11 3.40 -6.39
C ARG A 49 22.36 4.30 -7.60
N GLN A 50 22.42 3.71 -8.79
CA GLN A 50 22.68 4.41 -10.06
C GLN A 50 21.39 4.97 -10.67
N GLU A 51 20.30 4.20 -10.62
CA GLU A 51 19.01 4.49 -11.24
C GLU A 51 17.93 4.73 -10.17
N PRO A 52 17.57 5.99 -9.87
CA PRO A 52 16.56 6.32 -8.85
C PRO A 52 15.21 5.62 -9.05
N ALA A 53 14.80 5.37 -10.29
CA ALA A 53 13.56 4.68 -10.63
C ALA A 53 13.51 3.20 -10.17
N ARG A 54 14.65 2.63 -9.79
CA ARG A 54 14.76 1.26 -9.24
C ARG A 54 14.79 1.21 -7.73
N ARG A 55 14.71 2.36 -7.07
CA ARG A 55 14.63 2.43 -5.61
C ARG A 55 13.25 2.01 -5.14
N ARG A 56 13.24 1.42 -3.94
CA ARG A 56 12.00 1.10 -3.24
C ARG A 56 12.08 1.63 -1.82
N ALA A 57 11.26 2.61 -1.52
CA ALA A 57 11.00 3.05 -0.15
C ALA A 57 10.14 2.01 0.57
N SER A 58 10.09 2.07 1.89
CA SER A 58 9.24 1.20 2.70
C SER A 58 7.76 1.39 2.37
N THR A 59 6.95 0.37 2.62
CA THR A 59 5.54 0.26 2.21
C THR A 59 4.73 1.50 2.55
N CYS A 60 4.18 2.13 1.53
CA CYS A 60 3.30 3.28 1.65
C CYS A 60 2.53 3.49 0.36
N ALA A 61 1.24 3.75 0.45
CA ALA A 61 0.43 4.09 -0.71
C ALA A 61 -0.64 5.14 -0.34
N VAL A 62 -1.22 5.78 -1.35
CA VAL A 62 -2.35 6.69 -1.17
C VAL A 62 -3.47 6.27 -2.11
N LEU A 63 -4.66 6.09 -1.56
CA LEU A 63 -5.89 5.87 -2.30
C LEU A 63 -6.66 7.18 -2.38
N GLU A 64 -6.90 7.64 -3.60
CA GLU A 64 -7.60 8.89 -3.87
C GLU A 64 -8.91 8.64 -4.65
N SER A 65 -9.93 9.42 -4.35
CA SER A 65 -11.12 9.63 -5.18
C SER A 65 -11.45 11.13 -5.18
N SER A 66 -12.58 11.55 -5.73
CA SER A 66 -12.94 12.99 -5.85
C SER A 66 -12.84 13.78 -4.54
N ASP A 67 -13.22 13.18 -3.42
CA ASP A 67 -13.33 13.84 -2.11
C ASP A 67 -12.63 13.07 -0.97
N THR A 68 -11.83 12.07 -1.34
CA THR A 68 -11.23 11.14 -0.40
C THR A 68 -9.74 10.99 -0.70
N CYS A 69 -8.91 11.12 0.34
CA CYS A 69 -7.48 10.85 0.30
C CYS A 69 -7.12 9.97 1.51
N ILE A 70 -6.96 8.67 1.28
CA ILE A 70 -6.66 7.70 2.32
C ILE A 70 -5.19 7.30 2.21
N LEU A 71 -4.43 7.51 3.29
CA LEU A 71 -3.08 6.98 3.40
C LEU A 71 -3.16 5.50 3.79
N VAL A 72 -2.48 4.63 3.04
CA VAL A 72 -2.37 3.18 3.30
C VAL A 72 -0.94 2.89 3.70
N ASP A 73 -0.73 2.63 4.97
CA ASP A 73 0.57 2.63 5.63
C ASP A 73 1.37 3.93 5.44
N ALA A 74 2.35 4.15 6.24
CA ALA A 74 3.12 5.39 6.30
C ALA A 74 4.63 5.11 6.37
N GLY A 75 5.14 4.17 5.54
CA GLY A 75 6.56 3.77 5.58
C GLY A 75 7.52 4.83 5.06
N VAL A 76 7.05 5.91 4.43
CA VAL A 76 7.89 7.00 3.92
C VAL A 76 7.84 8.23 4.84
N SER A 77 8.95 8.91 5.00
CA SER A 77 9.08 10.05 5.93
C SER A 77 8.69 11.42 5.35
N ASN A 78 8.54 11.52 4.01
CA ASN A 78 8.34 12.81 3.32
C ASN A 78 6.87 13.15 3.04
N LEU A 79 5.93 12.55 3.76
CA LEU A 79 4.49 12.72 3.56
C LEU A 79 4.05 14.18 3.69
N THR A 80 4.55 14.91 4.68
CA THR A 80 4.24 16.32 4.91
C THR A 80 4.71 17.27 3.79
N HIS A 81 5.64 16.83 2.94
CA HIS A 81 6.07 17.58 1.76
C HIS A 81 5.14 17.37 0.56
N ARG A 82 4.36 16.29 0.57
CA ARG A 82 3.54 15.85 -0.57
C ARG A 82 2.04 16.08 -0.33
N PHE A 83 1.61 15.99 0.91
CA PHE A 83 0.19 16.04 1.29
C PHE A 83 -0.02 17.06 2.40
N GLN A 84 -1.14 17.77 2.34
CA GLN A 84 -1.55 18.72 3.36
C GLN A 84 -2.55 18.12 4.35
N ASP A 85 -3.32 17.12 3.90
CA ASP A 85 -4.33 16.45 4.71
C ASP A 85 -4.64 15.04 4.17
N PHE A 86 -5.22 14.21 5.05
CA PHE A 86 -5.76 12.90 4.72
C PHE A 86 -7.17 12.78 5.31
N THR A 87 -8.10 12.23 4.53
CA THR A 87 -9.45 11.91 5.00
C THR A 87 -9.41 10.84 6.10
N ALA A 88 -8.52 9.86 5.96
CA ALA A 88 -8.23 8.82 6.94
C ALA A 88 -6.85 8.22 6.68
N ILE A 89 -6.34 7.49 7.65
CA ILE A 89 -5.15 6.64 7.52
C ILE A 89 -5.60 5.21 7.84
N VAL A 90 -5.16 4.24 7.07
CA VAL A 90 -5.27 2.82 7.42
C VAL A 90 -3.88 2.26 7.66
N LEU A 91 -3.66 1.61 8.78
CA LEU A 91 -2.40 1.03 9.19
C LEU A 91 -2.55 -0.49 9.27
N THR A 92 -1.78 -1.22 8.47
CA THR A 92 -1.86 -2.68 8.42
C THR A 92 -1.38 -3.32 9.72
N HIS A 93 -0.30 -2.79 10.30
CA HIS A 93 0.27 -3.21 11.57
C HIS A 93 1.30 -2.18 12.07
N PHE A 94 1.93 -2.43 13.22
CA PHE A 94 2.79 -1.46 13.90
C PHE A 94 4.30 -1.67 13.69
N HIS A 95 4.75 -2.33 12.62
CA HIS A 95 6.17 -2.31 12.26
C HIS A 95 6.61 -0.92 11.77
N LEU A 96 7.86 -0.54 12.06
CA LEU A 96 8.37 0.81 11.78
C LEU A 96 8.35 1.16 10.29
N ASP A 97 8.56 0.19 9.41
CA ASP A 97 8.52 0.37 7.96
C ASP A 97 7.12 0.59 7.39
N HIS A 98 6.07 0.47 8.22
CA HIS A 98 4.70 0.81 7.90
C HIS A 98 4.20 2.07 8.60
N MET A 99 4.95 2.65 9.55
CA MET A 99 4.48 3.75 10.37
C MET A 99 5.46 4.92 10.52
N LEU A 100 6.63 4.88 9.89
CA LEU A 100 7.69 5.88 10.06
C LEU A 100 7.21 7.32 9.79
N GLY A 101 6.39 7.51 8.77
CA GLY A 101 5.83 8.82 8.39
C GLY A 101 4.84 9.39 9.41
N LEU A 102 4.21 8.55 10.22
CA LEU A 102 3.32 9.01 11.30
C LEU A 102 4.07 9.86 12.32
N LEU A 103 5.38 9.67 12.48
CA LEU A 103 6.22 10.50 13.36
C LEU A 103 6.08 12.00 13.03
N HIS A 104 6.01 12.35 11.75
CA HIS A 104 5.87 13.73 11.32
C HIS A 104 4.40 14.19 11.32
N LEU A 105 3.47 13.31 10.96
CA LEU A 105 2.05 13.62 10.93
C LEU A 105 1.49 13.91 12.33
N ARG A 106 1.93 13.17 13.37
CA ARG A 106 1.49 13.42 14.74
C ARG A 106 1.89 14.81 15.30
N MET A 107 2.85 15.47 14.66
CA MET A 107 3.28 16.82 15.03
C MET A 107 2.45 17.91 14.32
N GLY A 108 1.43 17.52 13.57
CA GLY A 108 0.50 18.43 12.92
C GLY A 108 -0.24 19.34 13.92
N ALA A 109 -0.61 20.53 13.47
CA ALA A 109 -1.06 21.60 14.36
C ALA A 109 -2.57 21.62 14.63
N ILE A 110 -3.42 21.12 13.73
CA ILE A 110 -4.88 21.33 13.77
C ILE A 110 -5.63 20.08 13.30
N GLY A 111 -6.79 19.82 13.94
CA GLY A 111 -7.72 18.78 13.52
C GLY A 111 -7.45 17.41 14.14
N THR A 112 -8.20 16.44 13.66
CA THR A 112 -8.09 15.03 14.04
C THR A 112 -8.19 14.18 12.78
N ILE A 113 -7.31 13.21 12.63
CA ILE A 113 -7.32 12.23 11.54
C ILE A 113 -7.55 10.86 12.14
N ASP A 114 -8.59 10.14 11.69
CA ASP A 114 -8.82 8.76 12.10
C ASP A 114 -7.73 7.85 11.49
N VAL A 115 -7.06 7.08 12.37
CA VAL A 115 -6.10 6.05 12.00
C VAL A 115 -6.73 4.70 12.29
N PHE A 116 -7.29 4.06 11.28
CA PHE A 116 -7.83 2.72 11.38
C PHE A 116 -6.69 1.70 11.44
N CYS A 117 -6.71 0.82 12.43
CA CYS A 117 -5.59 -0.09 12.72
C CYS A 117 -6.08 -1.43 13.27
N PRO A 118 -5.20 -2.45 13.38
CA PRO A 118 -5.52 -3.66 14.12
C PRO A 118 -5.71 -3.37 15.61
N ASN A 119 -6.45 -4.25 16.29
CA ASN A 119 -6.53 -4.23 17.74
C ASN A 119 -5.24 -4.79 18.34
N ASP A 120 -4.25 -3.94 18.52
CA ASP A 120 -2.96 -4.26 19.11
C ASP A 120 -2.72 -3.38 20.34
N PRO A 121 -2.97 -3.91 21.57
CA PRO A 121 -2.80 -3.13 22.80
C PRO A 121 -1.34 -2.79 23.09
N ASP A 122 -0.39 -3.56 22.59
CA ASP A 122 1.03 -3.34 22.76
C ASP A 122 1.61 -2.41 21.70
N GLY A 123 1.01 -2.35 20.53
CA GLY A 123 1.24 -1.50 19.37
C GLY A 123 2.53 -0.69 19.38
N TYR A 124 2.46 0.62 19.14
CA TYR A 124 3.56 1.55 19.37
C TYR A 124 3.21 2.51 20.51
N ALA A 125 3.58 2.15 21.73
CA ALA A 125 3.16 2.81 22.98
C ALA A 125 3.40 4.34 23.01
N ASP A 126 4.46 4.84 22.34
CA ASP A 126 4.71 6.28 22.25
C ASP A 126 3.65 7.01 21.44
N PHE A 127 3.13 6.41 20.35
CA PHE A 127 2.02 6.98 19.58
C PHE A 127 0.71 6.99 20.35
N TYR A 128 0.45 5.98 21.17
CA TYR A 128 -0.76 5.96 22.00
C TYR A 128 -0.74 7.03 23.09
N LYS A 129 0.45 7.37 23.62
CA LYS A 129 0.60 8.43 24.64
C LYS A 129 0.67 9.83 24.04
N HIS A 130 1.28 9.97 22.88
CA HIS A 130 1.61 11.24 22.24
C HIS A 130 1.15 11.24 20.78
N HIS A 131 -0.14 10.98 20.57
CA HIS A 131 -0.72 10.77 19.25
C HIS A 131 -0.90 12.05 18.41
N GLY A 132 -0.88 13.24 19.05
CA GLY A 132 -1.16 14.50 18.35
C GLY A 132 -2.57 14.50 17.72
N PRO A 133 -2.73 14.86 16.44
CA PRO A 133 -4.00 14.80 15.73
C PRO A 133 -4.43 13.38 15.33
N LEU A 134 -3.57 12.36 15.50
CA LEU A 134 -3.85 10.98 15.07
C LEU A 134 -4.75 10.28 16.08
N LYS A 135 -5.94 9.85 15.66
CA LYS A 135 -6.89 9.12 16.52
C LYS A 135 -6.91 7.66 16.09
N PHE A 136 -6.22 6.80 16.84
CA PHE A 136 -6.16 5.36 16.58
C PHE A 136 -7.49 4.70 16.92
N THR A 137 -8.08 4.02 15.94
CA THR A 137 -9.37 3.34 16.02
C THR A 137 -9.24 1.91 15.51
N PRO A 138 -9.20 0.90 16.39
CA PRO A 138 -9.16 -0.50 15.96
C PRO A 138 -10.40 -0.88 15.16
N LEU A 139 -10.20 -1.55 14.02
CA LEU A 139 -11.29 -2.08 13.22
C LEU A 139 -11.56 -3.56 13.51
N ALA A 140 -12.84 -3.87 13.67
CA ALA A 140 -13.28 -5.26 13.73
C ALA A 140 -13.19 -5.90 12.33
N PRO A 141 -12.62 -7.12 12.20
CA PRO A 141 -12.54 -7.80 10.92
C PRO A 141 -13.90 -7.99 10.25
N PHE A 142 -13.92 -7.89 8.92
CA PHE A 142 -15.10 -8.10 8.07
C PHE A 142 -16.27 -7.15 8.33
N ARG A 143 -16.03 -6.04 9.03
CA ARG A 143 -17.04 -5.00 9.31
C ARG A 143 -16.65 -3.72 8.57
N PRO A 144 -17.43 -3.30 7.58
CA PRO A 144 -17.12 -2.09 6.83
C PRO A 144 -17.32 -0.84 7.69
N VAL A 145 -16.39 0.10 7.52
CA VAL A 145 -16.53 1.50 7.95
C VAL A 145 -16.42 2.38 6.70
N THR A 146 -16.73 3.67 6.81
CA THR A 146 -16.61 4.59 5.67
C THR A 146 -15.67 5.74 6.00
N ALA A 147 -14.82 6.09 5.04
CA ALA A 147 -14.10 7.35 5.02
C ALA A 147 -14.59 8.13 3.79
N SER A 148 -15.36 9.21 4.02
CA SER A 148 -16.12 9.88 2.98
C SER A 148 -16.98 8.88 2.17
N ALA A 149 -16.80 8.75 0.85
CA ALA A 149 -17.57 7.83 0.02
C ALA A 149 -16.98 6.42 -0.09
N VAL A 150 -15.75 6.18 0.39
CA VAL A 150 -15.06 4.89 0.29
C VAL A 150 -15.42 3.99 1.48
N ALA A 151 -15.94 2.80 1.21
CA ALA A 151 -16.09 1.77 2.22
C ALA A 151 -14.75 1.05 2.43
N ILE A 152 -14.37 0.84 3.70
CA ILE A 152 -13.13 0.20 4.12
C ILE A 152 -13.49 -1.01 4.97
N THR A 153 -13.04 -2.19 4.57
CA THR A 153 -13.21 -3.43 5.36
C THR A 153 -11.86 -3.99 5.70
N ALA A 154 -11.57 -4.15 7.00
CA ALA A 154 -10.38 -4.83 7.47
C ALA A 154 -10.53 -6.35 7.34
N VAL A 155 -9.46 -7.05 6.91
CA VAL A 155 -9.38 -8.50 6.83
C VAL A 155 -8.13 -9.00 7.56
N PRO A 156 -8.20 -10.05 8.39
CA PRO A 156 -7.03 -10.58 9.11
C PRO A 156 -5.94 -11.05 8.16
N LEU A 157 -4.69 -10.81 8.52
CA LEU A 157 -3.50 -11.31 7.83
C LEU A 157 -2.65 -12.15 8.77
N ASN A 158 -1.80 -13.02 8.20
CA ASN A 158 -0.92 -13.91 8.94
C ASN A 158 0.48 -13.28 9.07
N HIS A 159 0.75 -12.68 10.22
CA HIS A 159 2.02 -12.03 10.50
C HIS A 159 2.46 -12.27 11.95
N ASN A 160 3.69 -11.85 12.33
CA ASN A 160 4.25 -12.06 13.67
C ASN A 160 3.69 -11.11 14.74
N MET A 161 2.77 -10.22 14.36
CA MET A 161 2.01 -9.33 15.26
C MET A 161 0.59 -9.15 14.70
N PRO A 162 -0.36 -8.59 15.46
CA PRO A 162 -1.68 -8.26 14.95
C PRO A 162 -1.59 -7.48 13.65
N CYS A 163 -2.07 -8.07 12.56
CA CYS A 163 -1.99 -7.51 11.21
C CYS A 163 -3.29 -7.68 10.46
N GLN A 164 -3.65 -6.69 9.65
CA GLN A 164 -4.83 -6.72 8.81
C GLN A 164 -4.58 -6.05 7.46
N GLY A 165 -5.17 -6.62 6.41
CA GLY A 165 -5.27 -5.97 5.11
C GLY A 165 -6.55 -5.15 5.02
N TYR A 166 -6.67 -4.39 3.93
CA TYR A 166 -7.82 -3.51 3.72
C TYR A 166 -8.44 -3.74 2.35
N CYS A 167 -9.75 -3.84 2.34
CA CYS A 167 -10.59 -3.90 1.16
C CYS A 167 -11.31 -2.57 1.00
N PHE A 168 -11.08 -1.88 -0.12
CA PHE A 168 -11.66 -0.57 -0.45
C PHE A 168 -12.72 -0.75 -1.53
N GLU A 169 -13.90 -0.17 -1.31
CA GLU A 169 -14.99 -0.20 -2.28
C GLU A 169 -15.58 1.19 -2.50
N LEU A 170 -15.71 1.57 -3.77
CA LEU A 170 -16.38 2.80 -4.20
C LEU A 170 -17.16 2.54 -5.48
N ALA A 171 -18.49 2.71 -5.43
CA ALA A 171 -19.38 2.59 -6.59
C ALA A 171 -19.19 1.28 -7.39
N GLY A 172 -18.91 0.15 -6.71
CA GLY A 172 -18.67 -1.17 -7.30
C GLY A 172 -17.22 -1.45 -7.73
N ASN A 173 -16.34 -0.45 -7.70
CA ASN A 173 -14.89 -0.67 -7.84
C ASN A 173 -14.33 -1.23 -6.53
N ARG A 174 -13.55 -2.31 -6.59
CA ARG A 174 -13.04 -3.05 -5.43
C ARG A 174 -11.55 -3.31 -5.54
N LEU A 175 -10.81 -2.86 -4.54
CA LEU A 175 -9.36 -3.04 -4.42
C LEU A 175 -9.03 -3.65 -3.05
N ALA A 176 -8.28 -4.74 -3.02
CA ALA A 176 -7.73 -5.32 -1.79
C ALA A 176 -6.23 -5.00 -1.68
N PHE A 177 -5.79 -4.49 -0.52
CA PHE A 177 -4.40 -4.21 -0.18
C PHE A 177 -3.98 -5.11 0.99
N LEU A 178 -3.11 -6.10 0.71
CA LEU A 178 -2.82 -7.23 1.58
C LEU A 178 -1.32 -7.33 1.88
N THR A 179 -0.85 -6.58 2.87
CA THR A 179 0.52 -6.59 3.40
C THR A 179 0.50 -6.42 4.92
N ASP A 180 1.32 -7.11 5.71
CA ASP A 180 2.22 -8.22 5.40
C ASP A 180 1.53 -9.53 5.71
N THR A 181 1.83 -10.56 4.95
CA THR A 181 1.20 -11.86 5.21
C THR A 181 1.99 -13.04 4.63
N GLY A 182 2.24 -14.04 5.44
CA GLY A 182 2.66 -15.34 4.94
C GLY A 182 1.42 -16.22 4.69
N ARG A 183 0.97 -16.32 3.46
CA ARG A 183 -0.32 -16.89 3.06
C ARG A 183 -1.51 -16.17 3.70
N LEU A 184 -2.67 -16.28 3.10
CA LEU A 184 -3.88 -15.69 3.67
C LEU A 184 -4.52 -16.67 4.67
N PRO A 185 -5.04 -16.16 5.83
CA PRO A 185 -5.93 -16.96 6.67
C PRO A 185 -7.13 -17.48 5.89
N GLY A 186 -7.62 -18.67 6.24
CA GLY A 186 -8.72 -19.31 5.51
C GLY A 186 -9.99 -18.47 5.46
N GLU A 187 -10.35 -17.78 6.55
CA GLU A 187 -11.49 -16.87 6.60
C GLU A 187 -11.33 -15.66 5.68
N THR A 188 -10.12 -15.10 5.59
CA THR A 188 -9.79 -14.00 4.69
C THR A 188 -9.86 -14.45 3.23
N MET A 189 -9.35 -15.64 2.91
CA MET A 189 -9.45 -16.23 1.57
C MET A 189 -10.91 -16.42 1.15
N ILE A 190 -11.75 -16.96 2.03
CA ILE A 190 -13.19 -17.16 1.77
C ILE A 190 -13.87 -15.81 1.52
N PHE A 191 -13.62 -14.83 2.39
CA PHE A 191 -14.18 -13.48 2.23
C PHE A 191 -13.78 -12.85 0.90
N LEU A 192 -12.49 -12.87 0.53
CA LEU A 192 -11.98 -12.24 -0.70
C LEU A 192 -12.52 -12.91 -1.97
N LYS A 193 -12.72 -14.24 -1.96
CA LYS A 193 -13.36 -14.97 -3.08
C LYS A 193 -14.81 -14.53 -3.32
N ASP A 194 -15.57 -14.32 -2.25
CA ASP A 194 -16.95 -13.84 -2.34
C ASP A 194 -17.01 -12.35 -2.71
N TRP A 195 -16.06 -11.56 -2.17
CA TRP A 195 -16.01 -10.12 -2.37
C TRP A 195 -15.54 -9.72 -3.77
N ARG A 196 -14.71 -10.52 -4.43
CA ARG A 196 -14.26 -10.39 -5.84
C ARG A 196 -13.63 -9.04 -6.16
N ALA A 197 -12.45 -8.79 -5.62
CA ALA A 197 -11.66 -7.62 -5.95
C ALA A 197 -11.24 -7.61 -7.43
N GLN A 198 -11.37 -6.48 -8.12
CA GLN A 198 -10.77 -6.28 -9.44
C GLN A 198 -9.25 -6.14 -9.34
N VAL A 199 -8.76 -5.46 -8.30
CA VAL A 199 -7.33 -5.31 -8.04
C VAL A 199 -6.98 -5.94 -6.70
N VAL A 200 -5.97 -6.81 -6.70
CA VAL A 200 -5.36 -7.37 -5.49
C VAL A 200 -3.91 -6.94 -5.43
N VAL A 201 -3.59 -6.06 -4.48
CA VAL A 201 -2.22 -5.71 -4.09
C VAL A 201 -1.81 -6.69 -3.00
N LEU A 202 -0.79 -7.51 -3.26
CA LEU A 202 -0.34 -8.55 -2.34
C LEU A 202 1.16 -8.46 -2.15
N GLU A 203 1.63 -8.65 -0.90
CA GLU A 203 3.05 -8.73 -0.66
C GLU A 203 3.68 -9.94 -1.34
N SER A 204 4.93 -9.75 -1.78
CA SER A 204 5.82 -10.78 -2.30
C SER A 204 7.24 -10.42 -1.92
N THR A 205 7.67 -10.81 -0.74
CA THR A 205 8.91 -10.29 -0.16
C THR A 205 10.15 -11.02 -0.69
N SER A 206 10.07 -12.33 -0.87
CA SER A 206 11.25 -13.17 -1.12
C SER A 206 11.19 -13.92 -2.45
N PRO A 207 12.36 -14.24 -3.05
CA PRO A 207 12.41 -15.12 -4.22
C PRO A 207 11.97 -16.55 -3.86
N PRO A 208 11.63 -17.37 -4.88
CA PRO A 208 11.33 -18.79 -4.66
C PRO A 208 12.45 -19.52 -3.91
N GLY A 209 12.09 -20.48 -3.05
CA GLY A 209 13.03 -21.27 -2.26
C GLY A 209 13.55 -20.57 -0.99
N ARG A 210 12.95 -19.43 -0.63
CA ARG A 210 13.21 -18.72 0.63
C ARG A 210 11.91 -18.52 1.40
N GLU A 211 11.24 -19.63 1.68
CA GLU A 211 9.97 -19.66 2.40
C GLU A 211 10.12 -19.04 3.78
N ASN A 212 9.11 -18.29 4.19
CA ASN A 212 9.00 -17.63 5.47
C ASN A 212 7.55 -17.78 5.96
N GLU A 213 7.39 -17.95 7.26
CA GLU A 213 6.07 -18.13 7.87
C GLU A 213 5.20 -16.86 7.74
N PHE A 214 5.84 -15.68 7.78
CA PHE A 214 5.17 -14.39 7.90
C PHE A 214 5.18 -13.56 6.61
N HIS A 215 5.85 -14.05 5.55
CA HIS A 215 5.94 -13.36 4.27
C HIS A 215 5.85 -14.33 3.10
N ASN A 216 5.21 -13.92 2.02
CA ASN A 216 5.14 -14.72 0.80
C ASN A 216 6.47 -14.70 0.03
N THR A 217 6.80 -15.84 -0.55
CA THR A 217 7.70 -15.91 -1.70
C THR A 217 6.93 -15.49 -2.97
N LEU A 218 7.65 -15.24 -4.06
CA LEU A 218 7.03 -14.99 -5.36
C LEU A 218 6.01 -16.07 -5.74
N HIS A 219 6.36 -17.34 -5.61
CA HIS A 219 5.45 -18.45 -5.93
C HIS A 219 4.21 -18.45 -5.02
N GLY A 220 4.40 -18.29 -3.71
CA GLY A 220 3.28 -18.24 -2.77
C GLY A 220 2.32 -17.08 -3.05
N ALA A 221 2.83 -15.91 -3.44
CA ALA A 221 2.00 -14.78 -3.84
C ALA A 221 1.25 -15.06 -5.16
N LEU A 222 1.90 -15.67 -6.15
CA LEU A 222 1.26 -16.05 -7.41
C LEU A 222 0.16 -17.10 -7.22
N ASP A 223 0.34 -18.07 -6.31
CA ASP A 223 -0.67 -19.05 -5.97
C ASP A 223 -1.92 -18.37 -5.38
N VAL A 224 -1.75 -17.42 -4.44
CA VAL A 224 -2.85 -16.65 -3.86
C VAL A 224 -3.56 -15.81 -4.94
N ILE A 225 -2.83 -15.10 -5.80
CA ILE A 225 -3.43 -14.31 -6.88
C ILE A 225 -4.18 -15.21 -7.86
N SER A 226 -3.64 -16.36 -8.21
CA SER A 226 -4.30 -17.35 -9.07
C SER A 226 -5.62 -17.83 -8.47
N GLU A 227 -5.65 -18.07 -7.16
CA GLU A 227 -6.84 -18.54 -6.45
C GLU A 227 -7.94 -17.46 -6.32
N LEU A 228 -7.55 -16.18 -6.14
CA LEU A 228 -8.45 -15.03 -6.10
C LEU A 228 -8.90 -14.56 -7.48
N ASN A 229 -8.12 -14.82 -8.51
CA ASN A 229 -8.35 -14.50 -9.92
C ASN A 229 -8.84 -13.06 -10.18
N PRO A 230 -8.10 -12.01 -9.73
CA PRO A 230 -8.46 -10.63 -10.00
C PRO A 230 -8.21 -10.23 -11.46
N GLU A 231 -8.76 -9.09 -11.91
CA GLU A 231 -8.40 -8.48 -13.18
C GLU A 231 -6.92 -8.07 -13.19
N LEU A 232 -6.40 -7.59 -12.03
CA LEU A 232 -5.00 -7.23 -11.86
C LEU A 232 -4.47 -7.66 -10.49
N GLY A 233 -3.42 -8.48 -10.48
CA GLY A 233 -2.59 -8.77 -9.32
C GLY A 233 -1.35 -7.86 -9.30
N VAL A 234 -1.06 -7.24 -8.16
CA VAL A 234 0.09 -6.35 -8.00
C VAL A 234 0.96 -6.82 -6.85
N LEU A 235 2.18 -7.20 -7.15
CA LEU A 235 3.15 -7.62 -6.15
C LEU A 235 3.83 -6.40 -5.53
N THR A 236 3.85 -6.32 -4.19
CA THR A 236 4.46 -5.21 -3.44
C THR A 236 5.27 -5.73 -2.25
N HIS A 237 5.82 -4.86 -1.41
CA HIS A 237 6.66 -5.21 -0.27
C HIS A 237 7.92 -5.99 -0.68
N ILE A 238 8.55 -5.57 -1.76
CA ILE A 238 9.62 -6.28 -2.45
C ILE A 238 10.96 -6.11 -1.71
N ASN A 239 11.62 -7.22 -1.41
CA ASN A 239 12.96 -7.24 -0.85
C ASN A 239 14.01 -7.13 -1.99
N HIS A 240 15.20 -6.58 -1.69
CA HIS A 240 16.30 -6.51 -2.64
C HIS A 240 16.73 -7.88 -3.21
N SER A 241 16.51 -8.98 -2.46
CA SER A 241 16.81 -10.32 -2.96
C SER A 241 15.83 -10.80 -4.01
N LEU A 242 14.55 -10.42 -3.91
CA LEU A 242 13.58 -10.70 -4.96
C LEU A 242 13.83 -9.83 -6.20
N ASP A 243 14.13 -8.53 -6.02
CA ASP A 243 14.52 -7.68 -7.15
C ASP A 243 15.77 -8.21 -7.88
N ALA A 244 16.78 -8.69 -7.14
CA ALA A 244 17.97 -9.30 -7.74
C ALA A 244 17.60 -10.57 -8.52
N TRP A 245 16.76 -11.43 -7.93
CA TRP A 245 16.29 -12.65 -8.58
C TRP A 245 15.51 -12.35 -9.88
N LEU A 246 14.62 -11.35 -9.85
CA LEU A 246 13.85 -10.91 -11.04
C LEU A 246 14.74 -10.35 -12.16
N LEU A 247 15.89 -9.76 -11.83
CA LEU A 247 16.87 -9.30 -12.82
C LEU A 247 17.65 -10.44 -13.46
N GLU A 248 17.90 -11.52 -12.70
CA GLU A 248 18.70 -12.67 -13.14
C GLU A 248 17.87 -13.74 -13.86
N HIS A 249 16.57 -13.74 -13.62
CA HIS A 249 15.66 -14.74 -14.16
C HIS A 249 14.61 -14.04 -15.03
N ASP A 250 14.42 -14.53 -16.24
CA ASP A 250 13.33 -14.08 -17.10
C ASP A 250 12.00 -14.65 -16.57
N ALA A 251 11.55 -14.08 -15.45
CA ALA A 251 10.36 -14.52 -14.74
C ALA A 251 9.12 -14.15 -15.55
N HIS A 252 8.51 -15.12 -16.20
CA HIS A 252 7.23 -14.95 -16.86
C HIS A 252 6.12 -14.88 -15.81
N LEU A 253 5.76 -13.64 -15.44
CA LEU A 253 4.56 -13.42 -14.61
C LEU A 253 3.31 -13.68 -15.44
N PRO A 254 2.20 -14.14 -14.81
CA PRO A 254 0.91 -14.19 -15.48
C PRO A 254 0.54 -12.84 -16.11
N ALA A 255 -0.19 -12.86 -17.22
CA ALA A 255 -0.50 -11.63 -17.99
C ALA A 255 -1.25 -10.56 -17.17
N ASN A 256 -1.99 -10.98 -16.15
CA ASN A 256 -2.69 -10.10 -15.23
C ASN A 256 -1.91 -9.79 -13.93
N VAL A 257 -0.59 -10.07 -13.89
CA VAL A 257 0.23 -9.81 -12.70
C VAL A 257 1.39 -8.87 -13.04
N CYS A 258 1.63 -7.89 -12.20
CA CYS A 258 2.79 -7.02 -12.31
C CYS A 258 3.48 -6.80 -10.95
N VAL A 259 4.74 -6.39 -11.01
CA VAL A 259 5.49 -5.91 -9.83
C VAL A 259 5.30 -4.41 -9.72
N SER A 260 4.92 -3.94 -8.54
CA SER A 260 4.80 -2.51 -8.23
C SER A 260 6.16 -1.80 -8.32
N ALA A 261 6.13 -0.51 -8.51
CA ALA A 261 7.28 0.38 -8.41
C ALA A 261 6.85 1.66 -7.66
N ASP A 262 7.78 2.33 -7.01
CA ASP A 262 7.50 3.63 -6.41
C ASP A 262 6.99 4.60 -7.49
N GLU A 263 6.01 5.41 -7.16
CA GLU A 263 5.26 6.32 -8.04
C GLU A 263 4.37 5.64 -9.12
N MET A 264 4.25 4.31 -9.12
CA MET A 264 3.28 3.61 -9.96
C MET A 264 1.86 3.96 -9.52
N ARG A 265 0.94 4.09 -10.49
CA ARG A 265 -0.46 4.42 -10.27
C ARG A 265 -1.37 3.37 -10.88
N ILE A 266 -2.42 3.04 -10.18
CA ILE A 266 -3.51 2.17 -10.65
C ILE A 266 -4.81 2.94 -10.52
N SER A 267 -5.57 3.04 -11.59
CA SER A 267 -6.90 3.64 -11.58
C SER A 267 -7.94 2.58 -11.84
N LEU A 268 -9.02 2.61 -11.06
CA LEU A 268 -10.21 1.78 -11.21
C LEU A 268 -11.40 2.70 -11.47
N ASP A 269 -12.07 2.49 -12.57
CA ASP A 269 -13.29 3.20 -12.95
C ASP A 269 -14.25 2.30 -13.71
N GLN A 270 -15.33 2.84 -14.28
CA GLN A 270 -16.30 2.07 -15.05
C GLN A 270 -15.74 1.49 -16.36
N ALA A 271 -14.60 1.99 -16.86
CA ALA A 271 -13.93 1.47 -18.04
C ALA A 271 -13.00 0.31 -17.71
N GLY A 272 -12.70 0.06 -16.42
CA GLY A 272 -11.88 -1.04 -15.94
C GLY A 272 -10.65 -0.59 -15.16
N VAL A 273 -9.60 -1.44 -15.18
CA VAL A 273 -8.36 -1.23 -14.44
C VAL A 273 -7.27 -0.69 -15.38
N HIS A 274 -6.66 0.43 -15.01
CA HIS A 274 -5.61 1.09 -15.80
C HIS A 274 -4.33 1.26 -14.96
N ILE A 275 -3.17 0.99 -15.57
CA ILE A 275 -1.86 1.16 -14.94
C ILE A 275 -1.12 2.31 -15.61
N ALA A 276 -0.64 3.27 -14.82
CA ALA A 276 0.32 4.27 -15.26
C ALA A 276 1.62 4.14 -14.45
N ARG A 277 2.73 3.93 -15.12
CA ARG A 277 4.07 4.03 -14.53
C ARG A 277 4.55 5.46 -14.71
N SER A 278 5.25 6.05 -13.73
CA SER A 278 5.91 7.33 -13.94
C SER A 278 6.88 7.16 -15.10
N SER A 279 6.68 7.90 -16.18
CA SER A 279 7.72 8.08 -17.18
C SER A 279 8.90 8.73 -16.43
N GLY A 280 9.98 7.99 -16.19
CA GLY A 280 11.17 8.56 -15.59
C GLY A 280 11.51 9.82 -16.39
N SER A 281 11.48 10.97 -15.72
CA SER A 281 12.10 12.17 -16.26
C SER A 281 13.57 11.81 -16.49
N ALA A 282 13.94 11.78 -17.77
CA ALA A 282 15.31 11.60 -18.24
C ALA A 282 16.24 12.65 -17.63
#